data_be046f013456264e86e24a685fc50b7a
#
_entry.id   be046f013456264e86e24a685fc50b7a
#
_cell.length_a   1.000
_cell.length_b   1.000
_cell.length_c   1.000
_cell.angle_alpha   90.00
_cell.angle_beta   90.00
_cell.angle_gamma   90.00
#
_symmetry.space_group_name_H-M   'P 1'
#
loop_
_entity.id
_entity.type
_entity.pdbx_description
1 polymer ?
#
loop_
_entity_poly.entity_id
_entity_poly.type
_entity_poly.pdbx_seq_one_letter_code
_entity_poly.pdbx_strand_id
1 'polypeptide(L)'
;MDNKLDGLELLRFLAALAVVTYHIPSIGIGHFGVDIFFVISGFVMMLSTSNNTSQFLLKRVIRIAPLYWLTTLGVFGIALLAPSVLKSTDASIIDLTKSLFFIPFDKNGAGHQPVLAVGWTLNYEMYFYALFALSCLLCSRFRGVLAVSFIVVNIFIQGNFDNFVSQTYANLIVLEFGLGVALYLMLKKDIFQMLAVLSLIGIGALFNFEEGHRFFLFGLPSLFLVLIAISYSNRLPNLSLIPLLGGSSYALYLCHTFIIRVFDRLVDWFSNENSLLEVSAVLISLLGSIGVSILLFKYLENPILIYLRQKLINKTH
;
A
#
# COMPACT_ATOMS: atom_id res chain seq x y z
N MET A 1 10.46 -23.75 5.68
CA MET A 1 9.39 -23.42 4.73
C MET A 1 9.88 -22.26 3.86
N ASP A 2 10.76 -22.61 2.91
CA ASP A 2 11.21 -21.65 1.88
C ASP A 2 10.28 -21.76 0.66
N ASN A 3 8.97 -21.72 0.92
CA ASN A 3 8.02 -21.69 -0.16
C ASN A 3 8.08 -20.29 -0.76
N LYS A 4 8.58 -20.20 -1.98
CA LYS A 4 8.39 -19.03 -2.83
C LYS A 4 6.92 -18.63 -2.76
N LEU A 5 6.64 -17.40 -2.30
CA LEU A 5 5.27 -16.87 -2.27
C LEU A 5 4.94 -16.23 -3.64
N ASP A 6 5.27 -16.93 -4.72
CA ASP A 6 5.09 -16.46 -6.09
C ASP A 6 3.64 -16.00 -6.36
N GLY A 7 2.66 -16.65 -5.73
CA GLY A 7 1.26 -16.22 -5.80
C GLY A 7 1.00 -14.86 -5.17
N LEU A 8 1.65 -14.56 -4.03
CA LEU A 8 1.55 -13.23 -3.42
C LEU A 8 2.26 -12.15 -4.24
N GLU A 9 3.43 -12.47 -4.82
CA GLU A 9 4.13 -11.53 -5.68
C GLU A 9 3.31 -11.22 -6.93
N LEU A 10 2.70 -12.23 -7.55
CA LEU A 10 1.79 -12.03 -8.68
C LEU A 10 0.56 -11.22 -8.28
N LEU A 11 -0.08 -11.53 -7.13
CA LEU A 11 -1.25 -10.79 -6.65
C LEU A 11 -0.91 -9.33 -6.33
N ARG A 12 0.27 -9.04 -5.76
CA ARG A 12 0.74 -7.67 -5.55
C ARG A 12 0.86 -6.89 -6.85
N PHE A 13 1.40 -7.52 -7.89
CA PHE A 13 1.48 -6.89 -9.20
C PHE A 13 0.10 -6.63 -9.78
N LEU A 14 -0.82 -7.60 -9.73
CA LEU A 14 -2.19 -7.45 -10.21
C LEU A 14 -2.96 -6.37 -9.43
N ALA A 15 -2.76 -6.28 -8.11
CA ALA A 15 -3.33 -5.24 -7.27
C ALA A 15 -2.82 -3.83 -7.67
N ALA A 16 -1.50 -3.69 -7.93
CA ALA A 16 -0.94 -2.45 -8.44
C ALA A 16 -1.52 -2.10 -9.82
N LEU A 17 -1.65 -3.09 -10.71
CA LEU A 17 -2.22 -2.91 -12.03
C LEU A 17 -3.70 -2.48 -11.96
N ALA A 18 -4.48 -3.05 -11.03
CA ALA A 18 -5.85 -2.61 -10.78
C ALA A 18 -5.91 -1.13 -10.35
N VAL A 19 -4.98 -0.68 -9.50
CA VAL A 19 -4.89 0.75 -9.14
C VAL A 19 -4.51 1.61 -10.36
N VAL A 20 -3.64 1.12 -11.25
CA VAL A 20 -3.33 1.82 -12.51
C VAL A 20 -4.58 1.98 -13.37
N THR A 21 -5.37 0.91 -13.56
CA THR A 21 -6.61 0.98 -14.36
C THR A 21 -7.65 1.90 -13.76
N TYR A 22 -7.71 2.01 -12.42
CA TYR A 22 -8.58 2.98 -11.74
C TYR A 22 -8.23 4.43 -12.11
N HIS A 23 -6.96 4.76 -12.29
CA HIS A 23 -6.50 6.12 -12.59
C HIS A 23 -6.51 6.45 -14.09
N ILE A 24 -6.83 5.50 -14.96
CA ILE A 24 -7.05 5.76 -16.39
C ILE A 24 -8.49 6.25 -16.57
N PRO A 25 -8.72 7.51 -17.04
CA PRO A 25 -10.06 8.12 -17.04
C PRO A 25 -11.13 7.31 -17.78
N SER A 26 -10.75 6.64 -18.86
CA SER A 26 -11.66 5.81 -19.68
C SER A 26 -12.02 4.47 -19.06
N ILE A 27 -11.34 4.03 -17.98
CA ILE A 27 -11.61 2.75 -17.29
C ILE A 27 -12.25 2.99 -15.92
N GLY A 28 -11.58 3.71 -15.01
CA GLY A 28 -12.10 4.10 -13.70
C GLY A 28 -12.37 2.94 -12.71
N ILE A 29 -11.91 1.71 -13.01
CA ILE A 29 -12.17 0.51 -12.19
C ILE A 29 -10.84 -0.01 -11.64
N GLY A 30 -10.84 -0.44 -10.35
CA GLY A 30 -9.67 -1.10 -9.76
C GLY A 30 -9.18 -0.52 -8.44
N HIS A 31 -9.92 0.42 -7.83
CA HIS A 31 -9.57 0.99 -6.53
C HIS A 31 -9.43 -0.05 -5.41
N PHE A 32 -10.07 -1.23 -5.56
CA PHE A 32 -9.94 -2.38 -4.64
C PHE A 32 -8.52 -2.97 -4.58
N GLY A 33 -7.62 -2.60 -5.49
CA GLY A 33 -6.21 -3.01 -5.41
C GLY A 33 -5.54 -2.56 -4.11
N VAL A 34 -5.98 -1.44 -3.53
CA VAL A 34 -5.50 -0.95 -2.23
C VAL A 34 -5.87 -1.90 -1.10
N ASP A 35 -7.11 -2.40 -1.10
CA ASP A 35 -7.64 -3.30 -0.08
C ASP A 35 -6.86 -4.65 -0.10
N ILE A 36 -6.51 -5.14 -1.28
CA ILE A 36 -5.62 -6.30 -1.44
C ILE A 36 -4.25 -6.04 -0.80
N PHE A 37 -3.64 -4.86 -1.02
CA PHE A 37 -2.37 -4.52 -0.41
C PHE A 37 -2.42 -4.50 1.11
N PHE A 38 -3.49 -3.99 1.72
CA PHE A 38 -3.62 -3.95 3.18
C PHE A 38 -3.72 -5.35 3.79
N VAL A 39 -4.52 -6.25 3.20
CA VAL A 39 -4.59 -7.65 3.63
C VAL A 39 -3.24 -8.35 3.46
N ILE A 40 -2.56 -8.17 2.31
CA ILE A 40 -1.20 -8.71 2.10
C ILE A 40 -0.24 -8.17 3.16
N SER A 41 -0.28 -6.87 3.49
CA SER A 41 0.60 -6.26 4.48
C SER A 41 0.41 -6.89 5.86
N GLY A 42 -0.82 -7.06 6.33
CA GLY A 42 -1.10 -7.76 7.60
C GLY A 42 -0.53 -9.17 7.64
N PHE A 43 -0.74 -9.95 6.58
CA PHE A 43 -0.20 -11.31 6.45
C PHE A 43 1.34 -11.33 6.44
N VAL A 44 1.96 -10.49 5.62
CA VAL A 44 3.43 -10.43 5.48
C VAL A 44 4.10 -9.93 6.76
N MET A 45 3.46 -9.05 7.56
CA MET A 45 3.98 -8.64 8.86
C MET A 45 4.10 -9.83 9.81
N MET A 46 3.05 -10.61 9.94
CA MET A 46 3.05 -11.83 10.75
C MET A 46 4.09 -12.84 10.27
N LEU A 47 4.17 -13.05 8.96
CA LEU A 47 5.12 -13.98 8.34
C LEU A 47 6.57 -13.55 8.56
N SER A 48 6.89 -12.29 8.29
CA SER A 48 8.26 -11.75 8.38
C SER A 48 8.80 -11.68 9.81
N THR A 49 7.92 -11.70 10.79
CA THR A 49 8.25 -11.68 12.23
C THR A 49 8.09 -13.03 12.91
N SER A 50 7.84 -14.11 12.15
CA SER A 50 7.60 -15.45 12.72
C SER A 50 8.78 -15.98 13.52
N ASN A 51 10.00 -15.73 13.06
CA ASN A 51 11.23 -16.22 13.68
C ASN A 51 11.97 -15.13 14.48
N ASN A 52 11.88 -13.87 14.03
CA ASN A 52 12.59 -12.76 14.66
C ASN A 52 11.84 -11.44 14.44
N THR A 53 11.51 -10.75 15.53
CA THR A 53 10.87 -9.44 15.53
C THR A 53 11.88 -8.27 15.50
N SER A 54 13.17 -8.57 15.65
CA SER A 54 14.23 -7.56 15.71
C SER A 54 14.25 -6.71 14.45
N GLN A 55 14.46 -5.41 14.64
CA GLN A 55 14.58 -4.42 13.57
C GLN A 55 13.38 -4.40 12.59
N PHE A 56 12.21 -4.89 13.04
CA PHE A 56 11.02 -4.95 12.18
C PHE A 56 10.70 -3.59 11.56
N LEU A 57 10.54 -2.54 12.36
CA LEU A 57 10.18 -1.21 11.88
C LEU A 57 11.24 -0.66 10.91
N LEU A 58 12.53 -0.80 11.23
CA LEU A 58 13.62 -0.36 10.37
C LEU A 58 13.57 -1.03 8.99
N LYS A 59 13.33 -2.36 8.95
CA LYS A 59 13.19 -3.10 7.69
C LYS A 59 12.02 -2.59 6.85
N ARG A 60 10.92 -2.14 7.47
CA ARG A 60 9.75 -1.59 6.78
C ARG A 60 10.00 -0.17 6.29
N VAL A 61 10.61 0.68 7.12
CA VAL A 61 11.00 2.04 6.71
C VAL A 61 11.96 1.99 5.51
N ILE A 62 12.99 1.13 5.56
CA ILE A 62 13.91 0.93 4.43
C ILE A 62 13.15 0.50 3.16
N ARG A 63 12.11 -0.32 3.27
CA ARG A 63 11.34 -0.81 2.13
C ARG A 63 10.49 0.29 1.47
N ILE A 64 9.92 1.20 2.25
CA ILE A 64 8.92 2.17 1.77
C ILE A 64 9.52 3.56 1.58
N ALA A 65 10.18 4.10 2.61
CA ALA A 65 10.52 5.51 2.66
C ALA A 65 11.44 5.99 1.51
N PRO A 66 12.50 5.28 1.09
CA PRO A 66 13.43 5.83 0.12
C PRO A 66 12.79 6.18 -1.23
N LEU A 67 12.03 5.26 -1.82
CA LEU A 67 11.38 5.50 -3.10
C LEU A 67 10.24 6.52 -2.97
N TYR A 68 9.44 6.43 -1.90
CA TYR A 68 8.38 7.39 -1.61
C TYR A 68 8.92 8.82 -1.44
N TRP A 69 9.99 8.99 -0.66
CA TRP A 69 10.61 10.30 -0.48
C TRP A 69 11.14 10.87 -1.78
N LEU A 70 11.81 10.04 -2.58
CA LEU A 70 12.36 10.48 -3.87
C LEU A 70 11.24 10.94 -4.82
N THR A 71 10.17 10.16 -4.94
CA THR A 71 9.02 10.52 -5.80
C THR A 71 8.27 11.72 -5.26
N THR A 72 8.09 11.85 -3.94
CA THR A 72 7.46 13.01 -3.30
C THR A 72 8.27 14.29 -3.52
N LEU A 73 9.60 14.24 -3.35
CA LEU A 73 10.49 15.36 -3.65
C LEU A 73 10.47 15.72 -5.14
N GLY A 74 10.38 14.73 -6.02
CA GLY A 74 10.20 14.96 -7.45
C GLY A 74 8.92 15.75 -7.77
N VAL A 75 7.78 15.35 -7.18
CA VAL A 75 6.50 16.10 -7.33
C VAL A 75 6.63 17.52 -6.77
N PHE A 76 7.22 17.67 -5.61
CA PHE A 76 7.44 18.97 -5.00
C PHE A 76 8.34 19.88 -5.88
N GLY A 77 9.40 19.31 -6.47
CA GLY A 77 10.25 20.02 -7.42
C GLY A 77 9.47 20.47 -8.67
N ILE A 78 8.59 19.62 -9.20
CA ILE A 78 7.70 20.00 -10.31
C ILE A 78 6.73 21.13 -9.88
N ALA A 79 6.19 21.06 -8.66
CA ALA A 79 5.30 22.11 -8.14
C ALA A 79 6.00 23.47 -8.02
N LEU A 80 7.30 23.49 -7.73
CA LEU A 80 8.11 24.72 -7.68
C LEU A 80 8.46 25.26 -9.06
N LEU A 81 8.88 24.38 -9.98
CA LEU A 81 9.45 24.80 -11.26
C LEU A 81 8.41 24.96 -12.38
N ALA A 82 7.33 24.17 -12.31
CA ALA A 82 6.29 24.13 -13.34
C ALA A 82 4.90 23.87 -12.70
N PRO A 83 4.38 24.79 -11.88
CA PRO A 83 3.11 24.61 -11.15
C PRO A 83 1.92 24.33 -12.09
N SER A 84 1.94 24.87 -13.30
CA SER A 84 0.90 24.63 -14.32
C SER A 84 0.79 23.17 -14.79
N VAL A 85 1.80 22.35 -14.52
CA VAL A 85 1.80 20.91 -14.85
C VAL A 85 0.95 20.11 -13.85
N LEU A 86 0.83 20.61 -12.61
CA LEU A 86 0.12 19.93 -11.52
C LEU A 86 -1.25 20.59 -11.30
N LYS A 87 -2.32 19.80 -11.27
CA LYS A 87 -3.69 20.31 -11.12
C LYS A 87 -4.02 20.76 -9.68
N SER A 88 -3.37 20.19 -8.65
CA SER A 88 -3.80 20.34 -7.25
C SER A 88 -2.65 20.33 -6.23
N THR A 89 -1.39 20.45 -6.65
CA THR A 89 -0.25 20.39 -5.72
C THR A 89 0.42 21.75 -5.63
N ASP A 90 0.30 22.38 -4.45
CA ASP A 90 1.00 23.59 -4.11
C ASP A 90 2.37 23.26 -3.51
N ALA A 91 3.36 24.13 -3.72
CA ALA A 91 4.71 23.97 -3.19
C ALA A 91 4.77 24.42 -1.71
N SER A 92 4.01 23.77 -0.83
CA SER A 92 4.01 24.03 0.62
C SER A 92 5.07 23.17 1.31
N ILE A 93 6.01 23.82 2.01
CA ILE A 93 7.05 23.11 2.80
C ILE A 93 6.40 22.34 3.97
N ILE A 94 5.32 22.87 4.54
CA ILE A 94 4.59 22.21 5.62
C ILE A 94 3.98 20.91 5.11
N ASP A 95 3.34 20.93 3.94
CA ASP A 95 2.73 19.75 3.34
C ASP A 95 3.77 18.74 2.90
N LEU A 96 4.92 19.22 2.39
CA LEU A 96 6.05 18.34 2.10
C LEU A 96 6.54 17.64 3.37
N THR A 97 6.74 18.37 4.45
CA THR A 97 7.20 17.81 5.72
C THR A 97 6.22 16.78 6.25
N LYS A 98 4.91 17.11 6.30
CA LYS A 98 3.88 16.15 6.71
C LYS A 98 3.89 14.90 5.82
N SER A 99 4.01 15.07 4.51
CA SER A 99 4.07 13.94 3.56
C SER A 99 5.27 13.03 3.82
N LEU A 100 6.48 13.59 3.99
CA LEU A 100 7.70 12.82 4.23
C LEU A 100 7.66 12.04 5.56
N PHE A 101 6.96 12.57 6.57
CA PHE A 101 6.76 11.90 7.87
C PHE A 101 5.48 11.05 7.94
N PHE A 102 4.77 10.85 6.84
CA PHE A 102 3.54 10.05 6.77
C PHE A 102 2.44 10.57 7.71
N ILE A 103 2.37 11.88 7.91
CA ILE A 103 1.33 12.52 8.73
C ILE A 103 0.17 12.90 7.81
N PRO A 104 -1.06 12.38 8.04
CA PRO A 104 -2.21 12.75 7.24
C PRO A 104 -2.61 14.21 7.48
N PHE A 105 -3.05 14.87 6.42
CA PHE A 105 -3.57 16.23 6.48
C PHE A 105 -4.62 16.45 5.40
N ASP A 106 -5.55 17.36 5.68
CA ASP A 106 -6.51 17.80 4.69
C ASP A 106 -5.89 18.86 3.79
N LYS A 107 -5.95 18.64 2.50
CA LYS A 107 -5.42 19.58 1.53
C LYS A 107 -6.52 20.53 1.06
N ASN A 108 -6.70 21.63 1.77
CA ASN A 108 -7.64 22.70 1.42
C ASN A 108 -9.10 22.20 1.21
N GLY A 109 -9.55 21.24 2.03
CA GLY A 109 -10.89 20.64 1.89
C GLY A 109 -11.00 19.57 0.80
N ALA A 110 -9.90 19.21 0.13
CA ALA A 110 -9.89 18.13 -0.88
C ALA A 110 -9.68 16.73 -0.28
N GLY A 111 -9.62 16.64 1.04
CA GLY A 111 -9.41 15.41 1.77
C GLY A 111 -7.94 15.00 1.89
N HIS A 112 -7.72 13.73 2.23
CA HIS A 112 -6.41 13.18 2.52
C HIS A 112 -5.56 13.03 1.24
N GLN A 113 -4.84 14.06 0.88
CA GLN A 113 -3.95 14.07 -0.29
C GLN A 113 -2.56 14.61 0.08
N PRO A 114 -1.58 13.73 0.38
CA PRO A 114 -0.19 14.17 0.51
C PRO A 114 0.34 14.78 -0.80
N VAL A 115 1.54 15.36 -0.78
CA VAL A 115 2.19 15.97 -1.96
C VAL A 115 2.19 14.98 -3.14
N LEU A 116 2.55 13.73 -2.91
CA LEU A 116 2.30 12.63 -3.84
C LEU A 116 0.95 12.00 -3.48
N ALA A 117 -0.10 12.29 -4.25
CA ALA A 117 -1.47 11.93 -3.91
C ALA A 117 -1.66 10.45 -3.53
N VAL A 118 -1.10 9.51 -4.30
CA VAL A 118 -1.21 8.06 -4.00
C VAL A 118 -0.56 7.63 -2.68
N GLY A 119 0.24 8.50 -2.07
CA GLY A 119 0.87 8.26 -0.76
C GLY A 119 -0.10 8.22 0.43
N TRP A 120 -1.38 8.57 0.25
CA TRP A 120 -2.37 8.50 1.32
C TRP A 120 -2.48 7.09 1.95
N THR A 121 -2.32 6.03 1.15
CA THR A 121 -2.35 4.65 1.64
C THR A 121 -1.13 4.31 2.49
N LEU A 122 0.02 4.94 2.19
CA LEU A 122 1.26 4.72 2.96
C LEU A 122 1.16 5.30 4.38
N ASN A 123 0.31 6.31 4.61
CA ASN A 123 0.06 6.80 5.96
C ASN A 123 -0.60 5.73 6.81
N TYR A 124 -1.61 5.02 6.28
CA TYR A 124 -2.22 3.86 6.95
C TYR A 124 -1.22 2.72 7.14
N GLU A 125 -0.41 2.45 6.14
CA GLU A 125 0.58 1.38 6.19
C GLU A 125 1.65 1.65 7.26
N MET A 126 2.20 2.87 7.32
CA MET A 126 3.18 3.27 8.33
C MET A 126 2.58 3.32 9.73
N TYR A 127 1.34 3.76 9.88
CA TYR A 127 0.59 3.70 11.13
C TYR A 127 0.47 2.25 11.62
N PHE A 128 0.04 1.31 10.75
CA PHE A 128 -0.03 -0.10 11.10
C PHE A 128 1.34 -0.66 11.49
N TYR A 129 2.41 -0.31 10.77
CA TYR A 129 3.77 -0.75 11.09
C TYR A 129 4.21 -0.26 12.46
N ALA A 130 3.88 0.96 12.85
CA ALA A 130 4.20 1.50 14.17
C ALA A 130 3.47 0.72 15.28
N LEU A 131 2.16 0.49 15.12
CA LEU A 131 1.36 -0.31 16.07
C LEU A 131 1.85 -1.75 16.16
N PHE A 132 2.18 -2.36 15.02
CA PHE A 132 2.69 -3.73 14.98
C PHE A 132 4.09 -3.83 15.61
N ALA A 133 4.97 -2.84 15.40
CA ALA A 133 6.27 -2.78 16.04
C ALA A 133 6.15 -2.65 17.55
N LEU A 134 5.24 -1.80 18.04
CA LEU A 134 4.93 -1.68 19.47
C LEU A 134 4.43 -3.02 20.04
N SER A 135 3.55 -3.69 19.30
CA SER A 135 3.04 -5.02 19.68
C SER A 135 4.14 -6.08 19.76
N CYS A 136 5.12 -6.04 18.85
CA CYS A 136 6.30 -6.91 18.89
C CYS A 136 7.17 -6.67 20.13
N LEU A 137 7.30 -5.41 20.57
CA LEU A 137 8.07 -5.03 21.75
C LEU A 137 7.37 -5.46 23.04
N LEU A 138 6.04 -5.30 23.11
CA LEU A 138 5.25 -5.64 24.29
C LEU A 138 5.12 -7.15 24.49
N CYS A 139 4.70 -7.87 23.45
CA CYS A 139 4.57 -9.32 23.50
C CYS A 139 4.64 -9.94 22.10
N SER A 140 5.80 -10.46 21.74
CA SER A 140 6.03 -11.06 20.42
C SER A 140 5.11 -12.25 20.11
N ARG A 141 4.68 -13.00 21.14
CA ARG A 141 3.76 -14.14 21.00
C ARG A 141 2.37 -13.70 20.53
N PHE A 142 1.84 -12.63 21.11
CA PHE A 142 0.49 -12.11 20.83
C PHE A 142 0.51 -10.85 19.94
N ARG A 143 1.63 -10.58 19.23
CA ARG A 143 1.82 -9.34 18.45
C ARG A 143 0.69 -9.03 17.47
N GLY A 144 0.10 -10.06 16.83
CA GLY A 144 -1.04 -9.90 15.93
C GLY A 144 -2.30 -9.44 16.64
N VAL A 145 -2.64 -10.10 17.75
CA VAL A 145 -3.81 -9.74 18.58
C VAL A 145 -3.64 -8.33 19.14
N LEU A 146 -2.47 -8.01 19.70
CA LEU A 146 -2.19 -6.67 20.25
C LEU A 146 -2.27 -5.58 19.17
N ALA A 147 -1.71 -5.82 17.98
CA ALA A 147 -1.77 -4.84 16.89
C ALA A 147 -3.22 -4.53 16.49
N VAL A 148 -4.06 -5.55 16.33
CA VAL A 148 -5.48 -5.37 16.02
C VAL A 148 -6.24 -4.75 17.19
N SER A 149 -5.91 -5.09 18.44
CA SER A 149 -6.47 -4.44 19.64
C SER A 149 -6.18 -2.93 19.62
N PHE A 150 -4.95 -2.53 19.34
CA PHE A 150 -4.59 -1.11 19.24
C PHE A 150 -5.35 -0.40 18.11
N ILE A 151 -5.54 -1.04 16.97
CA ILE A 151 -6.36 -0.50 15.88
C ILE A 151 -7.78 -0.27 16.36
N VAL A 152 -8.43 -1.27 16.97
CA VAL A 152 -9.82 -1.17 17.42
C VAL A 152 -9.99 -0.12 18.52
N VAL A 153 -9.08 -0.10 19.49
CA VAL A 153 -9.07 0.95 20.53
C VAL A 153 -8.89 2.33 19.90
N ASN A 154 -8.00 2.45 18.90
CA ASN A 154 -7.81 3.72 18.20
C ASN A 154 -9.06 4.15 17.45
N ILE A 155 -9.73 3.25 16.72
CA ILE A 155 -11.00 3.56 16.03
C ILE A 155 -12.02 4.11 17.03
N PHE A 156 -12.15 3.45 18.20
CA PHE A 156 -13.08 3.88 19.25
C PHE A 156 -12.72 5.26 19.83
N ILE A 157 -11.43 5.48 20.16
CA ILE A 157 -10.97 6.75 20.73
C ILE A 157 -11.04 7.87 19.70
N GLN A 158 -10.45 7.66 18.54
CA GLN A 158 -10.27 8.69 17.51
C GLN A 158 -11.58 9.06 16.80
N GLY A 159 -12.53 8.15 16.69
CA GLY A 159 -13.87 8.44 16.14
C GLY A 159 -14.65 9.47 16.96
N ASN A 160 -14.23 9.74 18.22
CA ASN A 160 -14.84 10.77 19.08
C ASN A 160 -14.14 12.14 18.98
N PHE A 161 -13.06 12.27 18.21
CA PHE A 161 -12.34 13.54 18.03
C PHE A 161 -12.64 14.14 16.67
N ASP A 162 -13.02 15.42 16.65
CA ASP A 162 -13.33 16.15 15.43
C ASP A 162 -12.08 16.84 14.86
N ASN A 163 -11.08 16.02 14.51
CA ASN A 163 -9.91 16.49 13.76
C ASN A 163 -9.54 15.51 12.65
N PHE A 164 -8.95 16.04 11.59
CA PHE A 164 -8.67 15.30 10.37
C PHE A 164 -7.78 14.05 10.58
N VAL A 165 -6.74 14.14 11.41
CA VAL A 165 -5.83 13.01 11.70
C VAL A 165 -6.58 11.89 12.40
N SER A 166 -7.42 12.24 13.37
CA SER A 166 -8.24 11.27 14.11
C SER A 166 -9.22 10.55 13.18
N GLN A 167 -9.96 11.29 12.38
CA GLN A 167 -10.92 10.73 11.42
C GLN A 167 -10.21 9.83 10.40
N THR A 168 -9.03 10.21 9.91
CA THR A 168 -8.24 9.37 9.01
C THR A 168 -7.96 8.00 9.64
N TYR A 169 -7.40 7.97 10.85
CA TYR A 169 -7.02 6.69 11.48
C TYR A 169 -8.18 5.93 12.14
N ALA A 170 -9.37 6.54 12.25
CA ALA A 170 -10.60 5.85 12.64
C ALA A 170 -11.31 5.13 11.47
N ASN A 171 -10.85 5.33 10.23
CA ASN A 171 -11.45 4.69 9.05
C ASN A 171 -11.30 3.16 9.11
N LEU A 172 -12.38 2.44 8.81
CA LEU A 172 -12.43 0.97 8.89
C LEU A 172 -11.49 0.25 7.93
N ILE A 173 -10.95 0.92 6.94
CA ILE A 173 -9.96 0.36 6.01
C ILE A 173 -8.73 -0.21 6.76
N VAL A 174 -8.40 0.33 7.95
CA VAL A 174 -7.29 -0.18 8.78
C VAL A 174 -7.55 -1.59 9.33
N LEU A 175 -8.81 -2.04 9.41
CA LEU A 175 -9.15 -3.40 9.82
C LEU A 175 -8.74 -4.46 8.78
N GLU A 176 -8.49 -4.07 7.54
CA GLU A 176 -8.05 -4.98 6.49
C GLU A 176 -6.66 -5.56 6.78
N PHE A 177 -5.79 -4.82 7.48
CA PHE A 177 -4.55 -5.38 8.01
C PHE A 177 -4.84 -6.52 9.01
N GLY A 178 -5.89 -6.37 9.83
CA GLY A 178 -6.35 -7.41 10.75
C GLY A 178 -6.81 -8.68 10.03
N LEU A 179 -7.48 -8.57 8.86
CA LEU A 179 -7.83 -9.73 8.03
C LEU A 179 -6.59 -10.51 7.59
N GLY A 180 -5.52 -9.82 7.20
CA GLY A 180 -4.24 -10.45 6.87
C GLY A 180 -3.60 -11.16 8.06
N VAL A 181 -3.67 -10.56 9.26
CA VAL A 181 -3.22 -11.18 10.52
C VAL A 181 -4.02 -12.44 10.81
N ALA A 182 -5.36 -12.38 10.72
CA ALA A 182 -6.24 -13.53 10.94
C ALA A 182 -5.94 -14.68 9.97
N LEU A 183 -5.71 -14.36 8.69
CA LEU A 183 -5.33 -15.33 7.66
C LEU A 183 -4.03 -16.07 8.01
N TYR A 184 -2.99 -15.33 8.46
CA TYR A 184 -1.74 -15.95 8.90
C TYR A 184 -1.96 -16.92 10.07
N LEU A 185 -2.73 -16.49 11.08
CA LEU A 185 -3.04 -17.30 12.27
C LEU A 185 -3.85 -18.56 11.90
N MET A 186 -4.79 -18.43 10.98
CA MET A 186 -5.55 -19.56 10.42
C MET A 186 -4.62 -20.60 9.77
N LEU A 187 -3.69 -20.17 8.93
CA LEU A 187 -2.74 -21.05 8.25
C LEU A 187 -1.73 -21.69 9.23
N LYS A 188 -1.44 -21.02 10.34
CA LYS A 188 -0.63 -21.56 11.45
C LYS A 188 -1.44 -22.44 12.43
N LYS A 189 -2.76 -22.59 12.23
CA LYS A 189 -3.68 -23.32 13.08
C LYS A 189 -3.74 -22.81 14.53
N ASP A 190 -3.42 -21.54 14.74
CA ASP A 190 -3.59 -20.85 16.03
C ASP A 190 -5.01 -20.30 16.11
N ILE A 191 -5.95 -21.21 16.37
CA ILE A 191 -7.39 -20.93 16.35
C ILE A 191 -7.76 -19.90 17.41
N PHE A 192 -7.15 -19.98 18.61
CA PHE A 192 -7.45 -19.06 19.69
C PHE A 192 -7.14 -17.60 19.33
N GLN A 193 -5.92 -17.33 18.87
CA GLN A 193 -5.53 -15.99 18.44
C GLN A 193 -6.33 -15.54 17.21
N MET A 194 -6.60 -16.44 16.27
CA MET A 194 -7.44 -16.13 15.09
C MET A 194 -8.84 -15.67 15.51
N LEU A 195 -9.51 -16.39 16.38
CA LEU A 195 -10.85 -16.02 16.88
C LEU A 195 -10.80 -14.70 17.63
N ALA A 196 -9.78 -14.45 18.45
CA ALA A 196 -9.60 -13.18 19.14
C ALA A 196 -9.47 -12.02 18.14
N VAL A 197 -8.66 -12.17 17.09
CA VAL A 197 -8.51 -11.15 16.03
C VAL A 197 -9.82 -10.92 15.29
N LEU A 198 -10.53 -11.98 14.88
CA LEU A 198 -11.82 -11.85 14.18
C LEU A 198 -12.88 -11.19 15.07
N SER A 199 -12.92 -11.50 16.37
CA SER A 199 -13.82 -10.84 17.32
C SER A 199 -13.51 -9.34 17.43
N LEU A 200 -12.23 -8.96 17.52
CA LEU A 200 -11.81 -7.57 17.56
C LEU A 200 -12.21 -6.82 16.28
N ILE A 201 -12.00 -7.44 15.10
CA ILE A 201 -12.43 -6.88 13.81
C ILE A 201 -13.94 -6.66 13.79
N GLY A 202 -14.72 -7.65 14.25
CA GLY A 202 -16.18 -7.54 14.36
C GLY A 202 -16.61 -6.39 15.28
N ILE A 203 -15.98 -6.25 16.44
CA ILE A 203 -16.23 -5.14 17.36
C ILE A 203 -15.90 -3.80 16.68
N GLY A 204 -14.71 -3.67 16.07
CA GLY A 204 -14.32 -2.44 15.37
C GLY A 204 -15.28 -2.05 14.25
N ALA A 205 -15.76 -3.02 13.47
CA ALA A 205 -16.70 -2.80 12.38
C ALA A 205 -18.09 -2.34 12.86
N LEU A 206 -18.51 -2.73 14.08
CA LEU A 206 -19.79 -2.31 14.65
C LEU A 206 -19.77 -0.84 15.11
N PHE A 207 -18.60 -0.28 15.47
CA PHE A 207 -18.53 1.11 15.94
C PHE A 207 -18.69 2.14 14.81
N ASN A 208 -18.45 1.78 13.56
CA ASN A 208 -18.55 2.70 12.43
C ASN A 208 -19.17 2.05 11.20
N PHE A 209 -20.34 1.41 11.41
CA PHE A 209 -21.01 0.59 10.40
C PHE A 209 -21.41 1.38 9.15
N GLU A 210 -21.77 2.66 9.30
CA GLU A 210 -22.18 3.50 8.15
C GLU A 210 -21.05 3.73 7.14
N GLU A 211 -19.80 3.80 7.59
CA GLU A 211 -18.62 3.89 6.71
C GLU A 211 -18.08 2.52 6.29
N GLY A 212 -18.63 1.42 6.83
CA GLY A 212 -18.14 0.06 6.66
C GLY A 212 -18.35 -0.57 5.29
N HIS A 213 -19.11 0.06 4.39
CA HIS A 213 -19.39 -0.52 3.07
C HIS A 213 -18.14 -0.94 2.31
N ARG A 214 -17.05 -0.15 2.34
CA ARG A 214 -15.81 -0.46 1.68
C ARG A 214 -15.17 -1.74 2.25
N PHE A 215 -15.06 -1.86 3.55
CA PHE A 215 -14.50 -3.03 4.23
C PHE A 215 -15.22 -4.32 3.83
N PHE A 216 -16.56 -4.32 3.78
CA PHE A 216 -17.35 -5.50 3.41
C PHE A 216 -17.28 -5.79 1.91
N LEU A 217 -17.32 -4.76 1.06
CA LEU A 217 -17.36 -4.93 -0.39
C LEU A 217 -15.98 -5.26 -1.00
N PHE A 218 -14.89 -4.79 -0.41
CA PHE A 218 -13.54 -4.95 -0.98
C PHE A 218 -12.57 -5.65 -0.02
N GLY A 219 -12.60 -5.35 1.28
CA GLY A 219 -11.72 -5.97 2.26
C GLY A 219 -11.94 -7.48 2.39
N LEU A 220 -13.19 -7.93 2.57
CA LEU A 220 -13.49 -9.37 2.65
C LEU A 220 -13.18 -10.13 1.34
N PRO A 221 -13.56 -9.69 0.14
CA PRO A 221 -13.11 -10.32 -1.10
C PRO A 221 -11.59 -10.34 -1.24
N SER A 222 -10.87 -9.29 -0.81
CA SER A 222 -9.42 -9.26 -0.82
C SER A 222 -8.79 -10.35 0.04
N LEU A 223 -9.40 -10.67 1.20
CA LEU A 223 -8.98 -11.80 2.03
C LEU A 223 -9.00 -13.12 1.25
N PHE A 224 -10.10 -13.38 0.51
CA PHE A 224 -10.22 -14.60 -0.30
C PHE A 224 -9.21 -14.62 -1.45
N LEU A 225 -8.96 -13.49 -2.12
CA LEU A 225 -7.94 -13.40 -3.16
C LEU A 225 -6.54 -13.71 -2.62
N VAL A 226 -6.19 -13.19 -1.45
CA VAL A 226 -4.91 -13.47 -0.79
C VAL A 226 -4.81 -14.94 -0.38
N LEU A 227 -5.88 -15.54 0.15
CA LEU A 227 -5.93 -16.97 0.47
C LEU A 227 -5.72 -17.84 -0.79
N ILE A 228 -6.40 -17.52 -1.89
CA ILE A 228 -6.24 -18.20 -3.18
C ILE A 228 -4.79 -18.07 -3.66
N ALA A 229 -4.23 -16.87 -3.68
CA ALA A 229 -2.86 -16.61 -4.12
C ALA A 229 -1.83 -17.45 -3.34
N ILE A 230 -1.98 -17.54 -2.02
CA ILE A 230 -1.11 -18.37 -1.18
C ILE A 230 -1.30 -19.86 -1.50
N SER A 231 -2.55 -20.32 -1.61
CA SER A 231 -2.88 -21.72 -1.83
C SER A 231 -2.38 -22.25 -3.18
N TYR A 232 -2.36 -21.39 -4.20
CA TYR A 232 -1.91 -21.73 -5.55
C TYR A 232 -0.44 -21.40 -5.82
N SER A 233 0.30 -20.80 -4.88
CA SER A 233 1.72 -20.44 -5.07
C SER A 233 2.60 -21.59 -5.57
N ASN A 234 2.39 -22.80 -5.04
CA ASN A 234 3.17 -23.99 -5.42
C ASN A 234 2.77 -24.59 -6.78
N ARG A 235 1.65 -24.15 -7.37
CA ARG A 235 1.16 -24.60 -8.68
C ARG A 235 1.54 -23.66 -9.81
N LEU A 236 2.03 -22.49 -9.49
CA LEU A 236 2.49 -21.51 -10.49
C LEU A 236 3.78 -22.02 -11.15
N PRO A 237 3.93 -21.83 -12.47
CA PRO A 237 5.16 -22.15 -13.15
C PRO A 237 6.30 -21.30 -12.59
N ASN A 238 7.50 -21.88 -12.49
CA ASN A 238 8.68 -21.19 -11.97
C ASN A 238 9.22 -20.20 -13.03
N LEU A 239 8.53 -19.10 -13.22
CA LEU A 239 8.90 -18.03 -14.14
C LEU A 239 9.66 -16.93 -13.39
N SER A 240 10.86 -16.61 -13.85
CA SER A 240 11.67 -15.50 -13.33
C SER A 240 10.98 -14.13 -13.42
N LEU A 241 9.94 -14.04 -14.24
CA LEU A 241 9.14 -12.83 -14.43
C LEU A 241 8.26 -12.53 -13.20
N ILE A 242 7.76 -13.53 -12.47
CA ILE A 242 6.86 -13.31 -11.34
C ILE A 242 7.52 -12.50 -10.21
N PRO A 243 8.72 -12.87 -9.72
CA PRO A 243 9.43 -12.05 -8.73
C PRO A 243 9.80 -10.65 -9.23
N LEU A 244 10.07 -10.49 -10.52
CA LEU A 244 10.36 -9.19 -11.12
C LEU A 244 9.11 -8.30 -11.10
N LEU A 245 7.96 -8.80 -11.54
CA LEU A 245 6.68 -8.07 -11.54
C LEU A 245 6.23 -7.74 -10.12
N GLY A 246 6.24 -8.73 -9.22
CA GLY A 246 5.89 -8.51 -7.81
C GLY A 246 6.82 -7.52 -7.12
N GLY A 247 8.13 -7.62 -7.38
CA GLY A 247 9.12 -6.67 -6.87
C GLY A 247 8.87 -5.24 -7.36
N SER A 248 8.52 -5.06 -8.65
CA SER A 248 8.24 -3.75 -9.26
C SER A 248 6.87 -3.16 -8.90
N SER A 249 5.99 -3.91 -8.23
CA SER A 249 4.62 -3.48 -7.90
C SER A 249 4.57 -2.17 -7.09
N TYR A 250 5.55 -1.95 -6.21
CA TYR A 250 5.63 -0.72 -5.42
C TYR A 250 6.04 0.49 -6.27
N ALA A 251 7.04 0.34 -7.13
CA ALA A 251 7.40 1.38 -8.10
C ALA A 251 6.21 1.69 -9.05
N LEU A 252 5.49 0.65 -9.51
CA LEU A 252 4.28 0.80 -10.32
C LEU A 252 3.22 1.62 -9.58
N TYR A 253 2.96 1.29 -8.32
CA TYR A 253 1.99 2.01 -7.50
C TYR A 253 2.36 3.49 -7.31
N LEU A 254 3.63 3.83 -7.11
CA LEU A 254 4.04 5.22 -6.88
C LEU A 254 4.08 6.06 -8.16
N CYS A 255 4.44 5.48 -9.30
CA CYS A 255 4.81 6.24 -10.49
C CYS A 255 3.73 6.27 -11.60
N HIS A 256 2.72 5.39 -11.55
CA HIS A 256 1.73 5.27 -12.64
C HIS A 256 1.02 6.58 -12.98
N THR A 257 0.65 7.37 -11.98
CA THR A 257 -0.09 8.63 -12.20
C THR A 257 0.69 9.64 -13.05
N PHE A 258 2.03 9.63 -12.98
CA PHE A 258 2.86 10.49 -13.83
C PHE A 258 2.82 10.03 -15.27
N ILE A 259 2.93 8.72 -15.47
CA ILE A 259 2.98 8.10 -16.79
C ILE A 259 1.63 8.29 -17.48
N ILE A 260 0.53 7.99 -16.79
CA ILE A 260 -0.83 8.22 -17.31
C ILE A 260 -0.99 9.69 -17.73
N ARG A 261 -0.62 10.66 -16.89
CA ARG A 261 -0.75 12.09 -17.23
C ARG A 261 0.07 12.53 -18.43
N VAL A 262 1.26 11.96 -18.62
CA VAL A 262 2.09 12.26 -19.81
C VAL A 262 1.38 11.75 -21.07
N PHE A 263 0.85 10.54 -21.03
CA PHE A 263 0.16 9.96 -22.19
C PHE A 263 -1.19 10.62 -22.46
N ASP A 264 -1.97 10.95 -21.44
CA ASP A 264 -3.23 11.70 -21.61
C ASP A 264 -2.98 13.03 -22.35
N ARG A 265 -1.94 13.77 -21.94
CA ARG A 265 -1.58 15.04 -22.63
C ARG A 265 -1.12 14.84 -24.08
N LEU A 266 -0.37 13.77 -24.34
CA LEU A 266 0.05 13.45 -25.72
C LEU A 266 -1.16 13.10 -26.59
N VAL A 267 -2.11 12.35 -26.03
CA VAL A 267 -3.35 12.02 -26.73
C VAL A 267 -4.18 13.27 -27.00
N ASP A 268 -4.41 14.12 -25.99
CA ASP A 268 -5.15 15.39 -26.14
C ASP A 268 -4.54 16.26 -27.26
N TRP A 269 -3.22 16.20 -27.45
CA TRP A 269 -2.54 16.97 -28.50
C TRP A 269 -2.76 16.38 -29.89
N PHE A 270 -2.87 15.04 -30.02
CA PHE A 270 -2.97 14.38 -31.34
C PHE A 270 -4.39 13.94 -31.68
N SER A 271 -5.36 13.91 -30.71
CA SER A 271 -6.69 13.36 -30.96
C SER A 271 -7.67 14.42 -31.49
N ASN A 272 -8.10 14.20 -32.72
CA ASN A 272 -9.37 14.69 -33.26
C ASN A 272 -10.41 13.56 -33.12
N GLU A 273 -10.94 13.29 -31.93
CA GLU A 273 -12.07 12.37 -31.63
C GLU A 273 -11.98 10.97 -32.28
N ASN A 274 -10.79 10.37 -32.32
CA ASN A 274 -10.59 9.08 -32.95
C ASN A 274 -10.53 7.95 -31.91
N SER A 275 -11.55 7.11 -31.85
CA SER A 275 -11.69 6.03 -30.86
C SER A 275 -10.51 5.02 -30.84
N LEU A 276 -9.84 4.82 -31.97
CA LEU A 276 -8.64 3.98 -32.05
C LEU A 276 -7.45 4.60 -31.32
N LEU A 277 -7.36 5.94 -31.29
CA LEU A 277 -6.32 6.64 -30.53
C LEU A 277 -6.55 6.52 -29.02
N GLU A 278 -7.79 6.55 -28.55
CA GLU A 278 -8.11 6.36 -27.13
C GLU A 278 -7.72 4.96 -26.64
N VAL A 279 -8.08 3.89 -27.37
CA VAL A 279 -7.69 2.52 -27.05
C VAL A 279 -6.17 2.35 -27.05
N SER A 280 -5.49 2.92 -28.04
CA SER A 280 -4.02 2.86 -28.11
C SER A 280 -3.37 3.60 -26.94
N ALA A 281 -3.93 4.73 -26.50
CA ALA A 281 -3.47 5.49 -25.35
C ALA A 281 -3.57 4.69 -24.04
N VAL A 282 -4.68 4.00 -23.84
CA VAL A 282 -4.87 3.11 -22.68
C VAL A 282 -3.79 2.02 -22.65
N LEU A 283 -3.59 1.33 -23.77
CA LEU A 283 -2.59 0.27 -23.88
C LEU A 283 -1.17 0.79 -23.64
N ILE A 284 -0.82 1.94 -24.22
CA ILE A 284 0.49 2.56 -24.05
C ILE A 284 0.69 3.02 -22.61
N SER A 285 -0.34 3.60 -21.97
CA SER A 285 -0.29 4.00 -20.56
C SER A 285 -0.08 2.80 -19.63
N LEU A 286 -0.75 1.69 -19.87
CA LEU A 286 -0.58 0.46 -19.12
C LEU A 286 0.81 -0.14 -19.31
N LEU A 287 1.22 -0.38 -20.56
CA LEU A 287 2.52 -0.98 -20.89
C LEU A 287 3.67 -0.05 -20.47
N GLY A 288 3.52 1.25 -20.70
CA GLY A 288 4.48 2.27 -20.27
C GLY A 288 4.65 2.30 -18.75
N SER A 289 3.54 2.23 -17.98
CA SER A 289 3.57 2.17 -16.53
C SER A 289 4.30 0.92 -16.04
N ILE A 290 4.04 -0.24 -16.64
CA ILE A 290 4.72 -1.50 -16.32
C ILE A 290 6.21 -1.39 -16.67
N GLY A 291 6.55 -0.95 -17.87
CA GLY A 291 7.94 -0.83 -18.33
C GLY A 291 8.77 0.09 -17.45
N VAL A 292 8.26 1.30 -17.17
CA VAL A 292 8.94 2.27 -16.29
C VAL A 292 9.09 1.73 -14.87
N SER A 293 8.06 1.05 -14.33
CA SER A 293 8.15 0.48 -12.98
C SER A 293 9.21 -0.60 -12.86
N ILE A 294 9.37 -1.45 -13.88
CA ILE A 294 10.42 -2.47 -13.92
C ILE A 294 11.82 -1.82 -13.95
N LEU A 295 11.99 -0.75 -14.76
CA LEU A 295 13.24 0.00 -14.83
C LEU A 295 13.56 0.67 -13.48
N LEU A 296 12.59 1.35 -12.87
CA LEU A 296 12.75 1.97 -11.56
C LEU A 296 13.07 0.94 -10.46
N PHE A 297 12.39 -0.19 -10.47
CA PHE A 297 12.69 -1.28 -9.54
C PHE A 297 14.12 -1.79 -9.71
N LYS A 298 14.52 -2.10 -10.95
CA LYS A 298 15.82 -2.71 -11.24
C LYS A 298 16.99 -1.77 -10.97
N TYR A 299 16.87 -0.51 -11.35
CA TYR A 299 18.01 0.42 -11.36
C TYR A 299 18.01 1.41 -10.19
N LEU A 300 16.91 1.59 -9.48
CA LEU A 300 16.79 2.55 -8.40
C LEU A 300 16.36 1.89 -7.08
N GLU A 301 15.16 1.30 -7.03
CA GLU A 301 14.59 0.78 -5.79
C GLU A 301 15.43 -0.36 -5.21
N ASN A 302 15.66 -1.43 -5.97
CA ASN A 302 16.36 -2.61 -5.51
C ASN A 302 17.82 -2.34 -5.11
N PRO A 303 18.64 -1.57 -5.85
CA PRO A 303 19.99 -1.19 -5.41
C PRO A 303 20.00 -0.40 -4.10
N ILE A 304 19.08 0.57 -3.93
CA ILE A 304 18.95 1.33 -2.70
C ILE A 304 18.60 0.41 -1.53
N LEU A 305 17.64 -0.50 -1.72
CA LEU A 305 17.23 -1.47 -0.70
C LEU A 305 18.39 -2.37 -0.26
N ILE A 306 19.15 -2.90 -1.20
CA ILE A 306 20.33 -3.74 -0.91
C ILE A 306 21.34 -2.94 -0.11
N TYR A 307 21.70 -1.75 -0.57
CA TYR A 307 22.67 -0.88 0.10
C TYR A 307 22.27 -0.54 1.54
N LEU A 308 21.02 -0.09 1.75
CA LEU A 308 20.53 0.29 3.06
C LEU A 308 20.44 -0.91 4.02
N ARG A 309 20.04 -2.07 3.54
CA ARG A 309 20.00 -3.31 4.33
C ARG A 309 21.40 -3.72 4.78
N GLN A 310 22.38 -3.70 3.89
CA GLN A 310 23.76 -4.01 4.23
C GLN A 310 24.32 -3.02 5.25
N LYS A 311 24.06 -1.74 5.08
CA LYS A 311 24.60 -0.68 5.95
C LYS A 311 23.94 -0.62 7.32
N LEU A 312 22.62 -0.80 7.41
CA LEU A 312 21.83 -0.52 8.62
C LEU A 312 21.39 -1.78 9.36
N ILE A 313 21.29 -2.92 8.69
CA ILE A 313 20.81 -4.17 9.29
C ILE A 313 21.98 -5.12 9.56
N ASN A 314 22.88 -5.32 8.60
CA ASN A 314 23.95 -6.33 8.73
C ASN A 314 25.17 -5.83 9.54
N LYS A 315 25.25 -4.54 9.91
CA LYS A 315 26.32 -4.02 10.79
C LYS A 315 26.09 -4.25 12.28
N THR A 316 24.95 -4.82 12.67
CA THR A 316 24.59 -5.07 14.07
C THR A 316 24.84 -6.51 14.51
N HIS A 317 25.71 -7.25 13.79
CA HIS A 317 26.22 -8.57 14.18
C HIS A 317 27.73 -8.57 14.28
#